data_5b37067e595c1fb894b101401d21ab05
#
_entry.id   5b37067e595c1fb894b101401d21ab05
#
_cell.length_a   1.000
_cell.length_b   1.000
_cell.length_c   1.000
_cell.angle_alpha   90.00
_cell.angle_beta   90.00
_cell.angle_gamma   90.00
#
_symmetry.space_group_name_H-M   'P 1'
#
loop_
_entity.id
_entity.type
_entity.pdbx_description
1 polymer ?
#
loop_
_entity_poly.entity_id
_entity_poly.type
_entity_poly.pdbx_seq_one_letter_code
_entity_poly.pdbx_strand_id
1 'polypeptide(L)'
;GYAAWKQLAKRKGITYKQAVMPVPANDKQEIIDSVIGQVTKNTKVIAIPHIISVYGTVMPVKEICEFARSKGIFTVIDGAQAVGQIDVDLKDLKCDAYYSSLHKWLLSPPGSGILYLDEKISADIWPTLSSYNWDNQDDKGFSLQQSGTGNPSLRIGLEASIDFFNMIGKERWLGRVKELG
;
A
#
# COMPACT_ATOMS: atom_id res chain seq x y z
N GLY A 1 -3.70 6.40 6.19
CA GLY A 1 -3.05 5.38 7.00
C GLY A 1 -2.58 5.79 8.40
N TYR A 2 -2.25 7.07 8.69
CA TYR A 2 -1.55 7.46 9.94
C TYR A 2 -2.34 7.19 11.25
N ALA A 3 -3.66 7.16 11.20
CA ALA A 3 -4.49 6.97 12.39
C ALA A 3 -4.23 5.64 13.12
N ALA A 4 -4.04 4.55 12.38
CA ALA A 4 -3.71 3.25 12.95
C ALA A 4 -2.37 3.28 13.69
N TRP A 5 -1.35 3.93 13.12
CA TRP A 5 -0.04 4.09 13.75
C TRP A 5 -0.10 4.94 15.02
N LYS A 6 -0.85 6.05 15.01
CA LYS A 6 -1.10 6.85 16.22
C LYS A 6 -1.83 6.07 17.30
N GLN A 7 -2.81 5.24 16.92
CA GLN A 7 -3.50 4.37 17.87
C GLN A 7 -2.53 3.37 18.51
N LEU A 8 -1.69 2.71 17.70
CA LEU A 8 -0.67 1.79 18.20
C LEU A 8 0.33 2.49 19.12
N ALA A 9 0.77 3.71 18.76
CA ALA A 9 1.65 4.50 19.61
C ALA A 9 1.02 4.73 21.00
N LYS A 10 -0.25 5.11 21.04
CA LYS A 10 -0.98 5.33 22.31
C LYS A 10 -1.18 4.04 23.10
N ARG A 11 -1.49 2.91 22.44
CA ARG A 11 -1.85 1.65 23.11
C ARG A 11 -0.67 0.77 23.47
N LYS A 12 0.40 0.81 22.70
CA LYS A 12 1.57 -0.09 22.80
C LYS A 12 2.87 0.62 23.16
N GLY A 13 2.84 1.95 23.32
CA GLY A 13 4.04 2.74 23.68
C GLY A 13 5.10 2.81 22.58
N ILE A 14 4.76 2.50 21.33
CA ILE A 14 5.69 2.68 20.21
C ILE A 14 5.86 4.17 19.91
N THR A 15 7.05 4.55 19.48
CA THR A 15 7.31 5.91 19.01
C THR A 15 6.82 6.06 17.57
N TYR A 16 5.89 6.99 17.34
CA TYR A 16 5.44 7.38 16.02
C TYR A 16 6.06 8.73 15.64
N LYS A 17 6.70 8.80 14.49
CA LYS A 17 7.19 10.04 13.88
C LYS A 17 6.49 10.26 12.55
N GLN A 18 6.23 11.51 12.23
CA GLN A 18 5.65 11.89 10.95
C GLN A 18 6.65 12.74 10.18
N ALA A 19 7.00 12.30 8.97
CA ALA A 19 7.76 13.12 8.04
C ALA A 19 6.89 14.29 7.56
N VAL A 20 7.46 15.48 7.56
CA VAL A 20 6.82 16.67 6.99
C VAL A 20 7.28 16.77 5.56
N MET A 21 6.31 16.63 4.64
CA MET A 21 6.59 16.70 3.21
C MET A 21 6.78 18.15 2.76
N PRO A 22 7.81 18.45 1.96
CA PRO A 22 7.89 19.72 1.28
C PRO A 22 6.75 19.85 0.24
N VAL A 23 6.07 20.98 0.25
CA VAL A 23 4.98 21.26 -0.71
C VAL A 23 5.04 22.73 -1.12
N PRO A 24 5.39 23.02 -2.40
CA PRO A 24 5.85 22.06 -3.40
C PRO A 24 7.23 21.48 -3.06
N ALA A 25 7.52 20.26 -3.53
CA ALA A 25 8.88 19.73 -3.53
C ALA A 25 9.63 20.22 -4.78
N ASN A 26 10.89 20.62 -4.62
CA ASN A 26 11.71 21.06 -5.75
C ASN A 26 12.17 19.87 -6.62
N ASP A 27 12.44 18.75 -5.97
CA ASP A 27 12.84 17.52 -6.64
C ASP A 27 12.48 16.27 -5.80
N LYS A 28 12.75 15.11 -6.39
CA LYS A 28 12.51 13.82 -5.76
C LYS A 28 13.39 13.59 -4.52
N GLN A 29 14.62 14.11 -4.53
CA GLN A 29 15.55 13.91 -3.42
C GLN A 29 15.09 14.61 -2.15
N GLU A 30 14.49 15.79 -2.27
CA GLU A 30 13.93 16.50 -1.13
C GLU A 30 12.81 15.68 -0.44
N ILE A 31 12.01 14.97 -1.21
CA ILE A 31 11.00 14.05 -0.68
C ILE A 31 11.66 12.87 0.05
N ILE A 32 12.67 12.26 -0.56
CA ILE A 32 13.42 11.15 0.04
C ILE A 32 14.03 11.60 1.37
N ASP A 33 14.71 12.73 1.39
CA ASP A 33 15.39 13.26 2.55
C ASP A 33 14.42 13.58 3.70
N SER A 34 13.22 14.05 3.39
CA SER A 34 12.18 14.30 4.40
C SER A 34 11.76 13.03 5.14
N VAL A 35 11.70 11.89 4.45
CA VAL A 35 11.37 10.60 5.05
C VAL A 35 12.58 10.01 5.78
N ILE A 36 13.72 9.93 5.11
CA ILE A 36 14.96 9.31 5.64
C ILE A 36 15.48 10.08 6.86
N GLY A 37 15.34 11.39 6.87
CA GLY A 37 15.75 12.23 8.01
C GLY A 37 15.00 11.93 9.32
N GLN A 38 13.85 11.23 9.28
CA GLN A 38 13.14 10.77 10.47
C GLN A 38 13.63 9.40 10.98
N VAL A 39 14.45 8.70 10.19
CA VAL A 39 14.90 7.35 10.54
C VAL A 39 15.98 7.41 11.64
N THR A 40 15.86 6.49 12.59
CA THR A 40 16.84 6.31 13.68
C THR A 40 17.20 4.83 13.78
N LYS A 41 18.19 4.50 14.61
CA LYS A 41 18.56 3.10 14.90
C LYS A 41 17.40 2.26 15.47
N ASN A 42 16.37 2.90 16.00
CA ASN A 42 15.20 2.24 16.58
C ASN A 42 14.02 2.14 15.60
N THR A 43 14.13 2.70 14.40
CA THR A 43 13.07 2.62 13.39
C THR A 43 12.89 1.19 12.92
N LYS A 44 11.66 0.68 12.99
CA LYS A 44 11.31 -0.68 12.57
C LYS A 44 10.43 -0.71 11.33
N VAL A 45 9.64 0.34 11.10
CA VAL A 45 8.70 0.41 9.98
C VAL A 45 8.72 1.81 9.37
N ILE A 46 8.73 1.86 8.05
CA ILE A 46 8.40 3.05 7.26
C ILE A 46 7.07 2.79 6.57
N ALA A 47 6.05 3.60 6.92
CA ALA A 47 4.72 3.51 6.31
C ALA A 47 4.42 4.82 5.57
N ILE A 48 4.26 4.73 4.25
CA ILE A 48 4.06 5.91 3.38
C ILE A 48 2.98 5.65 2.32
N PRO A 49 2.26 6.69 1.84
CA PRO A 49 1.43 6.55 0.66
C PRO A 49 2.28 6.44 -0.60
N HIS A 50 1.77 5.76 -1.64
CA HIS A 50 2.38 5.80 -2.97
C HIS A 50 2.06 7.11 -3.70
N ILE A 51 0.82 7.59 -3.51
CA ILE A 51 0.41 8.93 -3.95
C ILE A 51 -0.25 9.66 -2.77
N ILE A 52 0.17 10.89 -2.52
CA ILE A 52 -0.42 11.73 -1.48
C ILE A 52 -1.76 12.27 -2.00
N SER A 53 -2.86 11.85 -1.37
CA SER A 53 -4.23 12.14 -1.85
C SER A 53 -4.58 13.63 -1.94
N VAL A 54 -3.98 14.47 -1.11
CA VAL A 54 -4.29 15.92 -1.06
C VAL A 54 -3.60 16.68 -2.18
N TYR A 55 -2.40 16.25 -2.58
CA TYR A 55 -1.54 16.99 -3.51
C TYR A 55 -1.32 16.27 -4.84
N GLY A 56 -1.72 14.99 -4.96
CA GLY A 56 -1.43 14.17 -6.13
C GLY A 56 0.04 13.79 -6.30
N THR A 57 0.91 14.14 -5.34
CA THR A 57 2.34 13.88 -5.42
C THR A 57 2.61 12.37 -5.41
N VAL A 58 3.28 11.88 -6.47
CA VAL A 58 3.79 10.51 -6.52
C VAL A 58 5.07 10.42 -5.70
N MET A 59 5.06 9.56 -4.70
CA MET A 59 6.19 9.37 -3.79
C MET A 59 7.28 8.49 -4.44
N PRO A 60 8.56 8.76 -4.19
CA PRO A 60 9.68 7.93 -4.64
C PRO A 60 9.78 6.64 -3.81
N VAL A 61 8.73 5.80 -3.91
CA VAL A 61 8.56 4.60 -3.07
C VAL A 61 9.69 3.61 -3.27
N LYS A 62 10.16 3.42 -4.51
CA LYS A 62 11.23 2.48 -4.83
C LYS A 62 12.51 2.81 -4.06
N GLU A 63 12.97 4.05 -4.15
CA GLU A 63 14.19 4.50 -3.49
C GLU A 63 14.08 4.42 -1.95
N ILE A 64 12.92 4.76 -1.42
CA ILE A 64 12.65 4.64 0.02
C ILE A 64 12.64 3.17 0.46
N CYS A 65 12.06 2.25 -0.33
CA CYS A 65 12.10 0.83 -0.04
C CYS A 65 13.51 0.25 -0.13
N GLU A 66 14.32 0.67 -1.11
CA GLU A 66 15.71 0.27 -1.23
C GLU A 66 16.55 0.73 -0.02
N PHE A 67 16.37 1.96 0.41
CA PHE A 67 17.00 2.47 1.64
C PHE A 67 16.55 1.66 2.87
N ALA A 68 15.25 1.48 3.08
CA ALA A 68 14.69 0.77 4.22
C ALA A 68 15.24 -0.67 4.29
N ARG A 69 15.27 -1.38 3.16
CA ARG A 69 15.83 -2.72 3.03
C ARG A 69 17.31 -2.76 3.44
N SER A 70 18.12 -1.78 3.03
CA SER A 70 19.54 -1.69 3.41
C SER A 70 19.76 -1.53 4.91
N LYS A 71 18.73 -1.10 5.65
CA LYS A 71 18.73 -0.89 7.10
C LYS A 71 17.94 -1.95 7.88
N GLY A 72 17.38 -2.95 7.21
CA GLY A 72 16.51 -3.95 7.85
C GLY A 72 15.22 -3.35 8.41
N ILE A 73 14.67 -2.31 7.77
CA ILE A 73 13.44 -1.63 8.16
C ILE A 73 12.31 -2.12 7.25
N PHE A 74 11.18 -2.50 7.83
CA PHE A 74 9.98 -2.91 7.08
C PHE A 74 9.31 -1.73 6.39
N THR A 75 8.81 -1.97 5.18
CA THR A 75 8.08 -0.98 4.39
C THR A 75 6.62 -1.37 4.21
N VAL A 76 5.72 -0.43 4.49
CA VAL A 76 4.27 -0.59 4.30
C VAL A 76 3.78 0.54 3.40
N ILE A 77 3.34 0.20 2.21
CA ILE A 77 2.95 1.17 1.20
C ILE A 77 1.43 1.24 1.05
N ASP A 78 0.89 2.44 1.24
CA ASP A 78 -0.52 2.73 0.99
C ASP A 78 -0.70 3.11 -0.48
N GLY A 79 -1.16 2.14 -1.29
CA GLY A 79 -1.42 2.30 -2.71
C GLY A 79 -2.84 2.75 -3.05
N ALA A 80 -3.62 3.20 -2.07
CA ALA A 80 -5.04 3.50 -2.26
C ALA A 80 -5.33 4.52 -3.36
N GLN A 81 -4.37 5.39 -3.71
CA GLN A 81 -4.49 6.35 -4.81
C GLN A 81 -3.70 5.93 -6.06
N ALA A 82 -2.93 4.83 -6.01
CA ALA A 82 -2.00 4.47 -7.08
C ALA A 82 -2.57 3.43 -8.05
N VAL A 83 -3.20 2.37 -7.53
CA VAL A 83 -3.72 1.28 -8.36
C VAL A 83 -4.84 1.79 -9.27
N GLY A 84 -4.62 1.66 -10.58
CA GLY A 84 -5.49 2.20 -11.62
C GLY A 84 -5.20 3.65 -12.01
N GLN A 85 -4.32 4.36 -11.30
CA GLN A 85 -3.92 5.73 -11.62
C GLN A 85 -2.52 5.82 -12.22
N ILE A 86 -1.59 5.00 -11.71
CA ILE A 86 -0.22 4.87 -12.24
C ILE A 86 0.12 3.41 -12.45
N ASP A 87 1.20 3.16 -13.17
CA ASP A 87 1.76 1.82 -13.27
C ASP A 87 2.42 1.40 -11.95
N VAL A 88 1.98 0.27 -11.41
CA VAL A 88 2.49 -0.28 -10.15
C VAL A 88 3.07 -1.66 -10.39
N ASP A 89 4.38 -1.78 -10.26
CA ASP A 89 5.09 -3.06 -10.28
C ASP A 89 5.62 -3.37 -8.87
N LEU A 90 4.96 -4.28 -8.17
CA LEU A 90 5.32 -4.65 -6.79
C LEU A 90 6.68 -5.37 -6.71
N LYS A 91 7.08 -6.07 -7.79
CA LYS A 91 8.39 -6.74 -7.85
C LYS A 91 9.53 -5.72 -8.00
N ASP A 92 9.30 -4.65 -8.75
CA ASP A 92 10.26 -3.56 -8.91
C ASP A 92 10.33 -2.69 -7.65
N LEU A 93 9.19 -2.39 -7.02
CA LEU A 93 9.13 -1.62 -5.77
C LEU A 93 9.82 -2.31 -4.61
N LYS A 94 9.78 -3.64 -4.56
CA LYS A 94 10.41 -4.45 -3.50
C LYS A 94 9.99 -4.03 -2.09
N CYS A 95 8.75 -3.59 -1.92
CA CYS A 95 8.19 -3.29 -0.59
C CYS A 95 7.80 -4.58 0.14
N ASP A 96 7.77 -4.54 1.47
CA ASP A 96 7.40 -5.70 2.28
C ASP A 96 5.88 -5.89 2.32
N ALA A 97 5.12 -4.80 2.37
CA ALA A 97 3.67 -4.83 2.28
C ALA A 97 3.14 -3.68 1.41
N TYR A 98 2.10 -3.98 0.63
CA TYR A 98 1.38 -3.00 -0.19
C TYR A 98 -0.11 -3.26 -0.08
N TYR A 99 -0.90 -2.24 0.23
CA TYR A 99 -2.35 -2.36 0.25
C TYR A 99 -3.02 -1.27 -0.57
N SER A 100 -4.19 -1.56 -1.12
CA SER A 100 -4.94 -0.59 -1.89
C SER A 100 -6.45 -0.79 -1.77
N SER A 101 -7.18 0.32 -1.84
CA SER A 101 -8.62 0.37 -2.00
C SER A 101 -8.95 0.43 -3.49
N LEU A 102 -9.55 -0.62 -4.05
CA LEU A 102 -9.76 -0.74 -5.48
C LEU A 102 -10.97 0.05 -6.01
N HIS A 103 -11.85 0.49 -5.10
CA HIS A 103 -13.04 1.28 -5.44
C HIS A 103 -12.74 2.73 -5.84
N LYS A 104 -11.47 3.14 -5.89
CA LYS A 104 -11.05 4.46 -6.33
C LYS A 104 -10.79 4.45 -7.85
N TRP A 105 -9.54 4.37 -8.23
CA TRP A 105 -9.11 4.52 -9.63
C TRP A 105 -9.29 3.25 -10.49
N LEU A 106 -9.45 2.07 -9.86
CA LEU A 106 -9.82 0.86 -10.59
C LEU A 106 -11.35 0.69 -10.73
N LEU A 107 -12.15 1.62 -10.19
CA LEU A 107 -13.62 1.67 -10.31
C LEU A 107 -14.35 0.42 -9.78
N SER A 108 -13.74 -0.32 -8.85
CA SER A 108 -14.34 -1.49 -8.24
C SER A 108 -15.41 -1.10 -7.19
N PRO A 109 -16.34 -1.99 -6.84
CA PRO A 109 -17.33 -1.70 -5.81
C PRO A 109 -16.70 -1.33 -4.46
N PRO A 110 -17.31 -0.39 -3.69
CA PRO A 110 -16.88 -0.05 -2.34
C PRO A 110 -16.77 -1.29 -1.44
N GLY A 111 -15.70 -1.37 -0.67
CA GLY A 111 -15.40 -2.54 0.19
C GLY A 111 -14.42 -3.53 -0.44
N SER A 112 -14.04 -3.35 -1.71
CA SER A 112 -12.97 -4.12 -2.33
C SER A 112 -11.59 -3.54 -2.04
N GLY A 113 -10.61 -4.41 -1.85
CA GLY A 113 -9.22 -4.04 -1.60
C GLY A 113 -8.27 -5.20 -1.87
N ILE A 114 -6.99 -4.87 -1.95
CA ILE A 114 -5.91 -5.85 -2.05
C ILE A 114 -4.90 -5.63 -0.93
N LEU A 115 -4.26 -6.72 -0.53
CA LEU A 115 -3.07 -6.74 0.30
C LEU A 115 -2.03 -7.62 -0.38
N TYR A 116 -0.87 -7.05 -0.64
CA TYR A 116 0.33 -7.77 -1.03
C TYR A 116 1.27 -7.86 0.17
N LEU A 117 1.86 -9.02 0.39
CA LEU A 117 2.94 -9.24 1.34
C LEU A 117 4.10 -9.90 0.63
N ASP A 118 5.32 -9.43 0.88
CA ASP A 118 6.53 -10.14 0.45
C ASP A 118 6.57 -11.50 1.13
N GLU A 119 6.92 -12.55 0.39
CA GLU A 119 6.94 -13.93 0.88
C GLU A 119 7.79 -14.09 2.16
N LYS A 120 8.87 -13.32 2.27
CA LYS A 120 9.78 -13.38 3.44
C LYS A 120 9.12 -13.01 4.76
N ILE A 121 8.06 -12.18 4.72
CA ILE A 121 7.36 -11.73 5.94
C ILE A 121 6.00 -12.39 6.10
N SER A 122 5.50 -13.06 5.09
CA SER A 122 4.12 -13.57 5.08
C SER A 122 3.86 -14.54 6.23
N ALA A 123 4.83 -15.37 6.61
CA ALA A 123 4.71 -16.32 7.72
C ALA A 123 4.56 -15.63 9.09
N ASP A 124 5.13 -14.44 9.26
CA ASP A 124 5.10 -13.70 10.53
C ASP A 124 3.84 -12.83 10.68
N ILE A 125 3.06 -12.68 9.61
CA ILE A 125 1.84 -11.87 9.63
C ILE A 125 0.64 -12.74 9.99
N TRP A 126 -0.10 -12.34 11.00
CA TRP A 126 -1.29 -13.03 11.48
C TRP A 126 -2.55 -12.22 11.19
N PRO A 127 -3.69 -12.88 10.89
CA PRO A 127 -4.95 -12.19 10.70
C PRO A 127 -5.38 -11.50 12.00
N THR A 128 -5.87 -10.27 11.88
CA THR A 128 -6.40 -9.51 13.03
C THR A 128 -7.76 -10.03 13.50
N LEU A 129 -8.48 -10.73 12.64
CA LEU A 129 -9.74 -11.41 12.92
C LEU A 129 -9.55 -12.90 12.70
N SER A 130 -9.71 -13.69 13.76
CA SER A 130 -9.65 -15.16 13.68
C SER A 130 -10.99 -15.68 13.15
N SER A 131 -10.94 -16.40 12.04
CA SER A 131 -12.07 -17.09 11.42
C SER A 131 -11.63 -18.49 10.97
N TYR A 132 -12.44 -19.20 10.18
CA TYR A 132 -12.09 -20.53 9.67
C TYR A 132 -10.73 -20.49 8.93
N ASN A 133 -9.85 -21.46 9.22
CA ASN A 133 -8.48 -21.55 8.67
C ASN A 133 -7.56 -20.35 8.93
N TRP A 134 -7.76 -19.62 10.01
CA TRP A 134 -6.92 -18.46 10.37
C TRP A 134 -5.44 -18.81 10.56
N ASP A 135 -5.14 -20.04 10.91
CA ASP A 135 -3.79 -20.59 11.17
C ASP A 135 -3.19 -21.34 9.98
N ASN A 136 -3.87 -21.35 8.82
CA ASN A 136 -3.37 -22.02 7.62
C ASN A 136 -2.12 -21.29 7.10
N GLN A 137 -0.96 -21.93 7.21
CA GLN A 137 0.32 -21.41 6.73
C GLN A 137 0.59 -21.80 5.26
N ASP A 138 -0.10 -22.84 4.73
CA ASP A 138 0.07 -23.29 3.35
C ASP A 138 -0.64 -22.35 2.35
N ASP A 139 -1.74 -21.72 2.78
CA ASP A 139 -2.40 -20.67 2.02
C ASP A 139 -2.62 -19.42 2.88
N LYS A 140 -1.55 -18.66 3.02
CA LYS A 140 -1.53 -17.45 3.82
C LYS A 140 -2.48 -16.36 3.28
N GLY A 141 -2.60 -16.27 1.97
CA GLY A 141 -3.55 -15.36 1.34
C GLY A 141 -4.98 -15.65 1.77
N PHE A 142 -5.36 -16.92 1.78
CA PHE A 142 -6.68 -17.35 2.25
C PHE A 142 -6.89 -17.04 3.74
N SER A 143 -5.93 -17.40 4.60
CA SER A 143 -6.06 -17.17 6.05
C SER A 143 -6.22 -15.69 6.42
N LEU A 144 -5.51 -14.79 5.73
CA LEU A 144 -5.56 -13.35 5.98
C LEU A 144 -6.85 -12.68 5.48
N GLN A 145 -7.48 -13.20 4.41
CA GLN A 145 -8.72 -12.66 3.88
C GLN A 145 -9.98 -13.18 4.56
N GLN A 146 -9.87 -14.28 5.31
CA GLN A 146 -11.01 -14.94 5.97
C GLN A 146 -11.46 -14.17 7.21
N SER A 147 -12.49 -13.35 7.04
CA SER A 147 -13.15 -12.61 8.15
C SER A 147 -14.58 -13.10 8.44
N GLY A 148 -14.98 -14.24 7.85
CA GLY A 148 -16.34 -14.76 7.89
C GLY A 148 -17.04 -14.73 6.53
N THR A 149 -18.37 -14.84 6.52
CA THR A 149 -19.17 -14.80 5.30
C THR A 149 -19.17 -13.41 4.69
N GLY A 150 -18.44 -13.25 3.59
CA GLY A 150 -18.36 -11.99 2.83
C GLY A 150 -19.49 -11.85 1.79
N ASN A 151 -19.61 -10.66 1.22
CA ASN A 151 -20.52 -10.41 0.11
C ASN A 151 -19.87 -10.84 -1.23
N PRO A 152 -20.38 -11.90 -1.90
CA PRO A 152 -19.79 -12.39 -3.15
C PRO A 152 -19.91 -11.38 -4.30
N SER A 153 -20.87 -10.46 -4.26
CA SER A 153 -21.03 -9.41 -5.28
C SER A 153 -19.81 -8.51 -5.39
N LEU A 154 -19.02 -8.35 -4.31
CA LEU A 154 -17.78 -7.56 -4.36
C LEU A 154 -16.73 -8.22 -5.27
N ARG A 155 -16.65 -9.56 -5.28
CA ARG A 155 -15.71 -10.29 -6.13
C ARG A 155 -16.12 -10.18 -7.60
N ILE A 156 -17.41 -10.39 -7.90
CA ILE A 156 -17.96 -10.25 -9.25
C ILE A 156 -17.76 -8.83 -9.78
N GLY A 157 -18.03 -7.83 -8.95
CA GLY A 157 -17.84 -6.45 -9.33
C GLY A 157 -16.36 -6.06 -9.52
N LEU A 158 -15.44 -6.65 -8.76
CA LEU A 158 -14.00 -6.49 -8.96
C LEU A 158 -13.56 -7.11 -10.29
N GLU A 159 -14.01 -8.32 -10.62
CA GLU A 159 -13.74 -8.98 -11.90
C GLU A 159 -14.20 -8.09 -13.05
N ALA A 160 -15.45 -7.61 -13.04
CA ALA A 160 -15.97 -6.69 -14.05
C ALA A 160 -15.13 -5.39 -14.18
N SER A 161 -14.60 -4.86 -13.08
CA SER A 161 -13.73 -3.68 -13.10
C SER A 161 -12.39 -3.97 -13.77
N ILE A 162 -11.80 -5.13 -13.50
CA ILE A 162 -10.55 -5.58 -14.12
C ILE A 162 -10.77 -5.80 -15.63
N ASP A 163 -11.87 -6.45 -16.00
CA ASP A 163 -12.22 -6.66 -17.41
C ASP A 163 -12.42 -5.35 -18.15
N PHE A 164 -13.11 -4.39 -17.53
CA PHE A 164 -13.28 -3.05 -18.09
C PHE A 164 -11.94 -2.32 -18.27
N PHE A 165 -11.05 -2.39 -17.28
CA PHE A 165 -9.71 -1.82 -17.39
C PHE A 165 -8.91 -2.47 -18.54
N ASN A 166 -8.95 -3.80 -18.64
CA ASN A 166 -8.27 -4.56 -19.67
C ASN A 166 -8.86 -4.29 -21.06
N MET A 167 -10.17 -4.12 -21.18
CA MET A 167 -10.86 -3.79 -22.45
C MET A 167 -10.42 -2.42 -22.98
N ILE A 168 -10.22 -1.43 -22.11
CA ILE A 168 -9.69 -0.11 -22.49
C ILE A 168 -8.20 -0.21 -22.84
N GLY A 169 -7.46 -1.06 -22.12
CA GLY A 169 -6.02 -1.22 -22.23
C GLY A 169 -5.25 -0.28 -21.30
N LYS A 170 -4.24 -0.85 -20.62
CA LYS A 170 -3.42 -0.18 -19.60
C LYS A 170 -2.82 1.13 -20.10
N GLU A 171 -2.17 1.12 -21.26
CA GLU A 171 -1.48 2.29 -21.80
C GLU A 171 -2.45 3.43 -22.10
N ARG A 172 -3.60 3.11 -22.68
CA ARG A 172 -4.64 4.11 -22.99
C ARG A 172 -5.24 4.70 -21.73
N TRP A 173 -5.54 3.84 -20.74
CA TRP A 173 -6.08 4.26 -19.46
C TRP A 173 -5.13 5.19 -18.70
N LEU A 174 -3.90 4.72 -18.45
CA LEU A 174 -2.89 5.48 -17.70
C LEU A 174 -2.45 6.73 -18.45
N GLY A 175 -2.35 6.65 -19.80
CA GLY A 175 -2.06 7.79 -20.65
C GLY A 175 -3.11 8.89 -20.51
N ARG A 176 -4.41 8.54 -20.48
CA ARG A 176 -5.48 9.52 -20.27
C ARG A 176 -5.47 10.14 -18.90
N VAL A 177 -5.21 9.36 -17.86
CA VAL A 177 -5.06 9.89 -16.49
C VAL A 177 -3.93 10.91 -16.43
N LYS A 178 -2.77 10.58 -17.03
CA LYS A 178 -1.62 11.49 -17.09
C LYS A 178 -1.88 12.77 -17.88
N GLU A 179 -2.67 12.69 -18.95
CA GLU A 179 -3.04 13.86 -19.78
C GLU A 179 -3.93 14.84 -19.01
N LEU A 180 -4.78 14.33 -18.10
CA LEU A 180 -5.74 15.15 -17.35
C LEU A 180 -5.18 15.73 -16.04
N GLY A 181 -4.06 15.22 -15.54
CA GLY A 181 -3.38 15.65 -14.30
C GLY A 181 -2.18 16.51 -14.61
#